data_bf2d5504ca3ad2f1f6f98472c6a1d51e
#
_entry.id   bf2d5504ca3ad2f1f6f98472c6a1d51e
#
_cell.length_a   1.000
_cell.length_b   1.000
_cell.length_c   1.000
_cell.angle_alpha   90.00
_cell.angle_beta   90.00
_cell.angle_gamma   90.00
#
_symmetry.space_group_name_H-M   'P 1'
#
loop_
_entity.id
_entity.type
_entity.pdbx_description
1 polymer ?
#
loop_
_entity_poly.entity_id
_entity_poly.type
_entity_poly.pdbx_seq_one_letter_code
_entity_poly.pdbx_strand_id
1 'polypeptide(L)'
;MDTKQAYLSKPWLKHYPEGVPEAPSIPDLSVPELIDQLADKYTNNTAVIFYGKKITYGRLKELIHRFATGLAAQGVKKGDTVALYLLNCPQYVIAYFAALKLGAKVTPISPVYTSKEVKHQLEDSEAETVICQDILYDNVKKTGVSLERVVLTSISEYLPALKKWFGKSALAKAYGGMHVPTPEQIKEAGLLSFQDLIHKYPPKPPQVTIDPIKDIAVLPYTGGTTGLPKAAILTHRNMIALQAQVLSFWPLFEEGKEVSMAFLPFFHIYGQVVVMLSGLALGSALVLFTTPDIDEILSAIERYRASAFYGVPTLFEYLKEYEKTDRVNWKRLKLIVCGADTLHESTIEAWERRTGSIILEGYGMTETTAVSHASPVHRPKKGSFGIPIPGMRAAIMDHAGKDLMPVGEVGELILNGPNIMQGYWKRPEGTDEAFVELEGEKWLCTGDLVSMDEEGYFHFFDRKRDLIKHKGYSVFARHVEEVLYQHPQIKAAGVVGVPDAKVGSVIKAYVVLESEARGKISEEEIVEFCRKHLAHYKVPQIVEFRGELPKTDVGKVSRRELREESEGR
;
A
#
# COMPACT_ATOMS: atom_id res chain seq x y z
N MET A 1 -17.85 -5.85 -32.40
CA MET A 1 -16.49 -5.28 -32.32
C MET A 1 -15.57 -6.45 -32.01
N ASP A 2 -14.43 -6.58 -32.67
CA ASP A 2 -13.45 -7.62 -32.32
C ASP A 2 -13.03 -7.41 -30.85
N THR A 3 -12.88 -8.50 -30.08
CA THR A 3 -12.53 -8.46 -28.65
C THR A 3 -11.30 -7.60 -28.37
N LYS A 4 -10.28 -7.74 -29.22
CA LYS A 4 -9.05 -6.94 -29.15
C LYS A 4 -9.34 -5.45 -29.36
N GLN A 5 -10.16 -5.11 -30.37
CA GLN A 5 -10.53 -3.73 -30.66
C GLN A 5 -11.30 -3.08 -29.52
N ALA A 6 -12.04 -3.87 -28.73
CA ALA A 6 -12.77 -3.36 -27.56
C ALA A 6 -11.83 -2.77 -26.49
N TYR A 7 -10.69 -3.41 -26.21
CA TYR A 7 -9.68 -2.89 -25.26
C TYR A 7 -8.81 -1.79 -25.88
N LEU A 8 -8.41 -1.93 -27.13
CA LEU A 8 -7.58 -0.94 -27.85
C LEU A 8 -8.31 0.39 -28.04
N SER A 9 -9.64 0.39 -28.13
CA SER A 9 -10.45 1.61 -28.24
C SER A 9 -10.50 2.42 -26.95
N LYS A 10 -10.03 1.84 -25.82
CA LYS A 10 -9.97 2.47 -24.50
C LYS A 10 -11.30 3.13 -24.11
N PRO A 11 -12.39 2.35 -23.97
CA PRO A 11 -13.74 2.88 -23.78
C PRO A 11 -13.87 3.74 -22.49
N TRP A 12 -12.96 3.59 -21.55
CA TRP A 12 -12.90 4.36 -20.31
C TRP A 12 -12.49 5.82 -20.48
N LEU A 13 -11.82 6.21 -21.60
CA LEU A 13 -11.35 7.58 -21.79
C LEU A 13 -12.47 8.62 -21.78
N LYS A 14 -13.69 8.24 -22.19
CA LYS A 14 -14.87 9.12 -22.11
C LYS A 14 -15.28 9.52 -20.69
N HIS A 15 -14.72 8.82 -19.68
CA HIS A 15 -14.98 9.09 -18.26
C HIS A 15 -13.85 9.83 -17.57
N TYR A 16 -12.81 10.20 -18.29
CA TYR A 16 -11.78 11.06 -17.74
C TYR A 16 -12.35 12.45 -17.43
N PRO A 17 -11.96 13.09 -16.32
CA PRO A 17 -12.30 14.48 -16.08
C PRO A 17 -11.86 15.37 -17.24
N GLU A 18 -12.57 16.47 -17.44
CA GLU A 18 -12.21 17.44 -18.47
C GLU A 18 -10.78 17.92 -18.30
N GLY A 19 -10.01 17.96 -19.39
CA GLY A 19 -8.60 18.36 -19.41
C GLY A 19 -7.61 17.27 -18.96
N VAL A 20 -8.06 16.11 -18.51
CA VAL A 20 -7.18 14.99 -18.18
C VAL A 20 -6.70 14.31 -19.48
N PRO A 21 -5.39 14.28 -19.75
CA PRO A 21 -4.87 13.65 -20.96
C PRO A 21 -4.96 12.13 -20.89
N GLU A 22 -4.97 11.47 -22.04
CA GLU A 22 -4.86 10.01 -22.12
C GLU A 22 -3.58 9.49 -21.44
N ALA A 23 -2.48 10.20 -21.58
CA ALA A 23 -1.23 9.94 -20.90
C ALA A 23 -0.61 11.26 -20.41
N PRO A 24 -0.19 11.36 -19.14
CA PRO A 24 0.43 12.57 -18.63
C PRO A 24 1.86 12.72 -19.17
N SER A 25 2.34 13.96 -19.20
CA SER A 25 3.77 14.20 -19.37
C SER A 25 4.50 13.73 -18.13
N ILE A 26 5.46 12.83 -18.29
CA ILE A 26 6.28 12.31 -17.21
C ILE A 26 7.64 13.01 -17.28
N PRO A 27 8.02 13.82 -16.27
CA PRO A 27 9.31 14.49 -16.25
C PRO A 27 10.48 13.51 -16.34
N ASP A 28 11.51 13.86 -17.10
CA ASP A 28 12.76 13.08 -17.19
C ASP A 28 13.69 13.51 -16.05
N LEU A 29 13.30 13.12 -14.84
CA LEU A 29 14.00 13.44 -13.59
C LEU A 29 14.11 12.18 -12.73
N SER A 30 15.14 12.13 -11.91
CA SER A 30 15.16 11.21 -10.77
C SER A 30 14.28 11.72 -9.62
N VAL A 31 13.85 10.84 -8.74
CA VAL A 31 13.04 11.21 -7.56
C VAL A 31 13.72 12.28 -6.69
N PRO A 32 15.03 12.19 -6.36
CA PRO A 32 15.68 13.25 -5.57
C PRO A 32 15.81 14.59 -6.31
N GLU A 33 15.95 14.60 -7.64
CA GLU A 33 15.92 15.84 -8.42
C GLU A 33 14.56 16.51 -8.37
N LEU A 34 13.48 15.73 -8.51
CA LEU A 34 12.12 16.23 -8.36
C LEU A 34 11.93 16.88 -6.99
N ILE A 35 12.33 16.21 -5.90
CA ILE A 35 12.19 16.72 -4.53
C ILE A 35 13.02 18.00 -4.33
N ASP A 36 14.22 18.10 -4.88
CA ASP A 36 15.03 19.31 -4.80
C ASP A 36 14.37 20.51 -5.50
N GLN A 37 13.83 20.30 -6.72
CA GLN A 37 13.12 21.34 -7.46
C GLN A 37 11.86 21.82 -6.71
N LEU A 38 11.09 20.88 -6.13
CA LEU A 38 9.90 21.21 -5.34
C LEU A 38 10.25 21.96 -4.06
N ALA A 39 11.34 21.58 -3.40
CA ALA A 39 11.80 22.27 -2.20
C ALA A 39 12.29 23.70 -2.49
N ASP A 40 12.85 23.93 -3.65
CA ASP A 40 13.22 25.28 -4.10
C ASP A 40 11.97 26.10 -4.46
N LYS A 41 10.99 25.48 -5.15
CA LYS A 41 9.71 26.12 -5.52
C LYS A 41 8.87 26.50 -4.30
N TYR A 42 8.82 25.63 -3.29
CA TYR A 42 7.95 25.77 -2.11
C TYR A 42 8.75 25.99 -0.81
N THR A 43 9.92 26.61 -0.86
CA THR A 43 10.90 26.72 0.24
C THR A 43 10.28 27.01 1.61
N ASN A 44 9.36 27.97 1.68
CA ASN A 44 8.73 28.43 2.93
C ASN A 44 7.45 27.68 3.30
N ASN A 45 6.89 26.87 2.38
CA ASN A 45 5.70 26.07 2.67
C ASN A 45 6.03 24.97 3.67
N THR A 46 5.05 24.58 4.46
CA THR A 46 5.18 23.41 5.34
C THR A 46 5.15 22.13 4.50
N ALA A 47 6.19 21.31 4.58
CA ALA A 47 6.25 19.99 3.96
C ALA A 47 5.73 18.89 4.90
N VAL A 48 6.10 18.97 6.18
CA VAL A 48 5.78 17.94 7.17
C VAL A 48 5.26 18.58 8.46
N ILE A 49 4.19 18.02 8.99
CA ILE A 49 3.68 18.31 10.33
C ILE A 49 3.73 17.02 11.15
N PHE A 50 4.48 17.04 12.25
CA PHE A 50 4.63 15.88 13.10
C PHE A 50 4.29 16.24 14.55
N TYR A 51 3.14 15.79 15.03
CA TYR A 51 2.60 16.12 16.35
C TYR A 51 2.61 17.62 16.70
N GLY A 52 2.39 18.47 15.69
CA GLY A 52 2.38 19.93 15.81
C GLY A 52 3.69 20.63 15.44
N LYS A 53 4.81 19.91 15.37
CA LYS A 53 6.08 20.47 14.86
C LYS A 53 6.05 20.53 13.35
N LYS A 54 6.35 21.68 12.77
CA LYS A 54 6.38 21.93 11.34
C LYS A 54 7.81 21.90 10.80
N ILE A 55 7.99 21.30 9.63
CA ILE A 55 9.22 21.31 8.85
C ILE A 55 8.86 21.89 7.47
N THR A 56 9.53 22.97 7.06
CA THR A 56 9.32 23.55 5.73
C THR A 56 10.04 22.76 4.65
N TYR A 57 9.67 22.95 3.37
CA TYR A 57 10.34 22.29 2.24
C TYR A 57 11.84 22.62 2.20
N GLY A 58 12.21 23.91 2.39
CA GLY A 58 13.62 24.30 2.45
C GLY A 58 14.38 23.62 3.59
N ARG A 59 13.75 23.52 4.78
CA ARG A 59 14.37 22.80 5.91
C ARG A 59 14.44 21.30 5.67
N LEU A 60 13.43 20.70 5.04
CA LEU A 60 13.45 19.31 4.67
C LEU A 60 14.59 18.99 3.69
N LYS A 61 14.77 19.81 2.65
CA LYS A 61 15.89 19.71 1.70
C LYS A 61 17.23 19.79 2.42
N GLU A 62 17.41 20.74 3.32
CA GLU A 62 18.64 20.86 4.11
C GLU A 62 18.92 19.59 4.92
N LEU A 63 17.90 19.04 5.60
CA LEU A 63 18.03 17.82 6.40
C LEU A 63 18.37 16.59 5.52
N ILE A 64 17.71 16.45 4.37
CA ILE A 64 18.00 15.41 3.37
C ILE A 64 19.45 15.50 2.92
N HIS A 65 19.91 16.69 2.54
CA HIS A 65 21.27 16.91 2.05
C HIS A 65 22.34 16.64 3.13
N ARG A 66 22.09 17.09 4.38
CA ARG A 66 23.00 16.81 5.50
C ARG A 66 23.11 15.31 5.77
N PHE A 67 21.95 14.64 5.80
CA PHE A 67 21.92 13.20 6.06
C PHE A 67 22.55 12.40 4.91
N ALA A 68 22.31 12.79 3.66
CA ALA A 68 22.96 12.19 2.49
C ALA A 68 24.49 12.39 2.53
N THR A 69 24.97 13.60 2.91
CA THR A 69 26.41 13.83 3.10
C THR A 69 26.97 12.94 4.21
N GLY A 70 26.23 12.79 5.31
CA GLY A 70 26.59 11.90 6.41
C GLY A 70 26.68 10.45 6.00
N LEU A 71 25.69 9.93 5.27
CA LEU A 71 25.69 8.56 4.74
C LEU A 71 26.85 8.31 3.78
N ALA A 72 27.12 9.25 2.85
CA ALA A 72 28.24 9.17 1.93
C ALA A 72 29.59 9.13 2.66
N ALA A 73 29.73 9.94 3.72
CA ALA A 73 30.94 9.91 4.57
C ALA A 73 31.11 8.60 5.35
N GLN A 74 30.04 7.83 5.52
CA GLN A 74 30.07 6.47 6.06
C GLN A 74 30.24 5.39 4.96
N GLY A 75 30.43 5.79 3.71
CA GLY A 75 30.71 4.90 2.60
C GLY A 75 29.50 4.45 1.79
N VAL A 76 28.29 4.96 2.04
CA VAL A 76 27.13 4.68 1.19
C VAL A 76 27.30 5.33 -0.18
N LYS A 77 27.11 4.57 -1.23
CA LYS A 77 27.34 4.97 -2.62
C LYS A 77 26.24 4.48 -3.56
N LYS A 78 26.28 4.91 -4.81
CA LYS A 78 25.37 4.47 -5.88
C LYS A 78 25.39 2.95 -6.01
N GLY A 79 24.18 2.37 -6.08
CA GLY A 79 23.97 0.93 -6.23
C GLY A 79 23.86 0.17 -4.91
N ASP A 80 24.28 0.74 -3.76
CA ASP A 80 24.07 0.11 -2.45
C ASP A 80 22.59 -0.01 -2.14
N THR A 81 22.23 -0.91 -1.22
CA THR A 81 20.87 -1.02 -0.69
C THR A 81 20.80 -0.49 0.74
N VAL A 82 19.91 0.45 0.98
CA VAL A 82 19.63 1.02 2.29
C VAL A 82 18.25 0.54 2.77
N ALA A 83 18.23 -0.22 3.84
CA ALA A 83 17.00 -0.68 4.47
C ALA A 83 16.45 0.39 5.43
N LEU A 84 15.15 0.68 5.33
CA LEU A 84 14.43 1.58 6.23
C LEU A 84 13.51 0.77 7.14
N TYR A 85 13.89 0.60 8.38
CA TYR A 85 13.10 -0.08 9.40
C TYR A 85 12.55 0.94 10.39
N LEU A 86 11.61 1.75 9.89
CA LEU A 86 11.09 2.96 10.51
C LEU A 86 9.56 3.03 10.44
N LEU A 87 8.96 3.59 11.47
CA LEU A 87 7.57 4.04 11.46
C LEU A 87 7.41 5.34 10.66
N ASN A 88 6.16 5.75 10.38
CA ASN A 88 5.90 7.06 9.76
C ASN A 88 6.38 8.19 10.68
N CYS A 89 7.45 8.84 10.29
CA CYS A 89 8.09 9.93 11.03
C CYS A 89 8.91 10.81 10.08
N PRO A 90 9.33 12.02 10.49
CA PRO A 90 10.18 12.87 9.66
C PRO A 90 11.48 12.17 9.23
N GLN A 91 12.04 11.31 10.08
CA GLN A 91 13.26 10.57 9.79
C GLN A 91 13.09 9.61 8.62
N TYR A 92 11.91 8.99 8.47
CA TYR A 92 11.60 8.16 7.29
C TYR A 92 11.73 8.98 6.00
N VAL A 93 11.08 10.14 5.95
CA VAL A 93 11.09 11.04 4.78
C VAL A 93 12.52 11.49 4.47
N ILE A 94 13.27 11.92 5.48
CA ILE A 94 14.66 12.37 5.33
C ILE A 94 15.55 11.23 4.83
N ALA A 95 15.48 10.07 5.46
CA ALA A 95 16.32 8.91 5.13
C ALA A 95 16.03 8.37 3.72
N TYR A 96 14.75 8.30 3.37
CA TYR A 96 14.29 7.84 2.07
C TYR A 96 14.89 8.66 0.93
N PHE A 97 14.71 9.98 0.97
CA PHE A 97 15.22 10.84 -0.10
C PHE A 97 16.74 11.02 -0.03
N ALA A 98 17.36 10.91 1.14
CA ALA A 98 18.81 10.96 1.28
C ALA A 98 19.50 9.73 0.67
N ALA A 99 18.96 8.54 0.86
CA ALA A 99 19.46 7.32 0.21
C ALA A 99 19.33 7.42 -1.32
N LEU A 100 18.15 7.81 -1.81
CA LEU A 100 17.90 8.02 -3.24
C LEU A 100 18.84 9.10 -3.84
N LYS A 101 19.17 10.14 -3.07
CA LYS A 101 20.08 11.21 -3.49
C LYS A 101 21.50 10.71 -3.78
N LEU A 102 21.90 9.64 -3.12
CA LEU A 102 23.18 8.95 -3.35
C LEU A 102 23.11 7.89 -4.47
N GLY A 103 21.95 7.73 -5.11
CA GLY A 103 21.70 6.66 -6.08
C GLY A 103 21.65 5.27 -5.44
N ALA A 104 21.44 5.19 -4.13
CA ALA A 104 21.22 3.93 -3.43
C ALA A 104 19.76 3.48 -3.59
N LYS A 105 19.56 2.16 -3.62
CA LYS A 105 18.23 1.53 -3.60
C LYS A 105 17.68 1.57 -2.19
N VAL A 106 16.39 1.88 -2.04
CA VAL A 106 15.71 1.80 -0.74
C VAL A 106 14.92 0.51 -0.65
N THR A 107 15.07 -0.24 0.45
CA THR A 107 14.19 -1.35 0.80
C THR A 107 13.45 -1.05 2.10
N PRO A 108 12.15 -0.71 2.04
CA PRO A 108 11.37 -0.42 3.23
C PRO A 108 10.96 -1.73 3.93
N ILE A 109 11.18 -1.80 5.25
CA ILE A 109 10.85 -2.96 6.08
C ILE A 109 9.64 -2.65 6.95
N SER A 110 8.69 -3.58 7.01
CA SER A 110 7.51 -3.46 7.86
C SER A 110 7.89 -3.51 9.35
N PRO A 111 7.50 -2.51 10.17
CA PRO A 111 7.78 -2.49 11.60
C PRO A 111 7.15 -3.64 12.39
N VAL A 112 6.17 -4.33 11.83
CA VAL A 112 5.51 -5.47 12.48
C VAL A 112 6.17 -6.82 12.14
N TYR A 113 7.18 -6.82 11.27
CA TYR A 113 7.90 -8.04 10.90
C TYR A 113 8.66 -8.63 12.09
N THR A 114 8.65 -9.96 12.16
CA THR A 114 9.50 -10.72 13.08
C THR A 114 10.98 -10.60 12.68
N SER A 115 11.89 -10.92 13.60
CA SER A 115 13.32 -10.93 13.28
C SER A 115 13.69 -11.88 12.13
N LYS A 116 12.91 -12.95 11.92
CA LYS A 116 13.10 -13.89 10.80
C LYS A 116 12.75 -13.26 9.44
N GLU A 117 11.65 -12.51 9.39
CA GLU A 117 11.24 -11.79 8.17
C GLU A 117 12.19 -10.63 7.87
N VAL A 118 12.60 -9.89 8.89
CA VAL A 118 13.63 -8.84 8.76
C VAL A 118 14.92 -9.43 8.22
N LYS A 119 15.37 -10.59 8.77
CA LYS A 119 16.55 -11.30 8.27
C LYS A 119 16.45 -11.62 6.79
N HIS A 120 15.33 -12.24 6.39
CA HIS A 120 15.10 -12.60 5.00
C HIS A 120 15.21 -11.37 4.08
N GLN A 121 14.55 -10.27 4.43
CA GLN A 121 14.55 -9.07 3.60
C GLN A 121 15.93 -8.42 3.50
N LEU A 122 16.70 -8.37 4.59
CA LEU A 122 18.07 -7.84 4.61
C LEU A 122 19.01 -8.66 3.71
N GLU A 123 18.96 -9.98 3.84
CA GLU A 123 19.82 -10.89 3.06
C GLU A 123 19.44 -10.89 1.57
N ASP A 124 18.14 -10.99 1.25
CA ASP A 124 17.67 -11.05 -0.13
C ASP A 124 17.90 -9.72 -0.89
N SER A 125 17.69 -8.58 -0.23
CA SER A 125 17.92 -7.25 -0.80
C SER A 125 19.39 -6.83 -0.84
N GLU A 126 20.28 -7.61 -0.21
CA GLU A 126 21.71 -7.27 -0.03
C GLU A 126 21.89 -5.92 0.68
N ALA A 127 21.06 -5.66 1.70
CA ALA A 127 21.14 -4.43 2.45
C ALA A 127 22.33 -4.46 3.44
N GLU A 128 23.31 -3.61 3.21
CA GLU A 128 24.48 -3.44 4.11
C GLU A 128 24.29 -2.30 5.11
N THR A 129 23.32 -1.42 4.84
CA THR A 129 22.98 -0.27 5.69
C THR A 129 21.54 -0.37 6.14
N VAL A 130 21.31 -0.28 7.45
CA VAL A 130 19.96 -0.22 8.04
C VAL A 130 19.79 1.09 8.80
N ILE A 131 18.75 1.84 8.47
CA ILE A 131 18.30 2.98 9.26
C ILE A 131 17.11 2.50 10.07
N CYS A 132 17.28 2.46 11.40
CA CYS A 132 16.38 1.75 12.32
C CYS A 132 15.83 2.67 13.41
N GLN A 133 14.55 2.50 13.72
CA GLN A 133 13.96 3.05 14.94
C GLN A 133 14.58 2.35 16.17
N ASP A 134 14.91 3.12 17.19
CA ASP A 134 15.50 2.60 18.43
C ASP A 134 14.68 1.45 19.05
N ILE A 135 13.36 1.57 19.09
CA ILE A 135 12.43 0.54 19.61
C ILE A 135 12.39 -0.75 18.78
N LEU A 136 12.87 -0.73 17.54
CA LEU A 136 12.87 -1.88 16.62
C LEU A 136 14.26 -2.55 16.53
N TYR A 137 15.29 -1.97 17.16
CA TYR A 137 16.67 -2.40 16.99
C TYR A 137 16.94 -3.83 17.49
N ASP A 138 16.25 -4.26 18.54
CA ASP A 138 16.39 -5.63 19.05
C ASP A 138 16.01 -6.70 18.00
N ASN A 139 15.07 -6.40 17.13
CA ASN A 139 14.75 -7.28 16.01
C ASN A 139 15.90 -7.36 15.00
N VAL A 140 16.54 -6.24 14.69
CA VAL A 140 17.74 -6.20 13.82
C VAL A 140 18.86 -7.03 14.43
N LYS A 141 19.17 -6.84 15.73
CA LYS A 141 20.18 -7.64 16.44
C LYS A 141 19.93 -9.15 16.37
N LYS A 142 18.68 -9.57 16.59
CA LYS A 142 18.29 -10.97 16.57
C LYS A 142 18.40 -11.62 15.18
N THR A 143 18.51 -10.84 14.08
CA THR A 143 18.72 -11.39 12.74
C THR A 143 20.06 -12.08 12.60
N GLY A 144 21.10 -11.61 13.30
CA GLY A 144 22.48 -12.06 13.16
C GLY A 144 23.11 -11.69 11.80
N VAL A 145 22.46 -10.86 10.98
CA VAL A 145 23.01 -10.41 9.69
C VAL A 145 24.18 -9.46 9.93
N SER A 146 25.28 -9.67 9.22
CA SER A 146 26.42 -8.75 9.24
C SER A 146 26.08 -7.50 8.44
N LEU A 147 25.91 -6.37 9.13
CA LEU A 147 25.62 -5.07 8.55
C LEU A 147 26.85 -4.18 8.68
N GLU A 148 27.21 -3.49 7.61
CA GLU A 148 28.31 -2.52 7.67
C GLU A 148 27.94 -1.27 8.48
N ARG A 149 26.64 -0.86 8.39
CA ARG A 149 26.16 0.38 8.99
C ARG A 149 24.77 0.19 9.58
N VAL A 150 24.65 0.49 10.84
CA VAL A 150 23.35 0.59 11.52
C VAL A 150 23.20 2.00 12.07
N VAL A 151 22.22 2.73 11.55
CA VAL A 151 21.93 4.11 11.97
C VAL A 151 20.66 4.09 12.81
N LEU A 152 20.78 4.47 14.08
CA LEU A 152 19.64 4.53 15.00
C LEU A 152 19.05 5.92 15.09
N THR A 153 17.71 5.96 15.22
CA THR A 153 16.95 7.19 15.45
C THR A 153 15.80 6.95 16.43
N SER A 154 15.38 7.99 17.13
CA SER A 154 14.22 7.95 18.03
C SER A 154 13.14 8.90 17.56
N ILE A 155 11.88 8.46 17.63
CA ILE A 155 10.71 9.32 17.36
C ILE A 155 10.76 10.61 18.18
N SER A 156 11.27 10.51 19.41
CA SER A 156 11.37 11.64 20.35
C SER A 156 12.22 12.82 19.83
N GLU A 157 13.11 12.60 18.85
CA GLU A 157 13.99 13.62 18.29
C GLU A 157 13.21 14.73 17.57
N TYR A 158 12.10 14.39 16.95
CA TYR A 158 11.26 15.33 16.21
C TYR A 158 9.97 15.71 16.93
N LEU A 159 9.70 15.17 18.12
CA LEU A 159 8.54 15.58 18.91
C LEU A 159 8.71 17.01 19.47
N PRO A 160 7.62 17.77 19.67
CA PRO A 160 7.62 18.99 20.46
C PRO A 160 8.14 18.73 21.88
N ALA A 161 8.82 19.71 22.50
CA ALA A 161 9.49 19.56 23.79
C ALA A 161 8.59 18.97 24.89
N LEU A 162 7.33 19.41 24.99
CA LEU A 162 6.35 18.90 25.95
C LEU A 162 5.96 17.44 25.71
N LYS A 163 5.90 17.00 24.43
CA LYS A 163 5.55 15.62 24.07
C LYS A 163 6.72 14.65 24.18
N LYS A 164 7.97 15.13 24.20
CA LYS A 164 9.16 14.28 24.36
C LYS A 164 9.13 13.45 25.65
N TRP A 165 8.55 14.01 26.70
CA TRP A 165 8.51 13.36 28.02
C TRP A 165 7.52 12.19 28.07
N PHE A 166 6.37 12.30 27.39
CA PHE A 166 5.32 11.28 27.37
C PHE A 166 5.49 10.22 26.26
N GLY A 167 6.17 10.56 25.14
CA GLY A 167 6.24 9.73 23.94
C GLY A 167 6.99 8.41 24.12
N LYS A 168 8.06 8.39 24.93
CA LYS A 168 8.87 7.18 25.12
C LYS A 168 8.10 6.04 25.80
N SER A 169 7.28 6.36 26.82
CA SER A 169 6.52 5.34 27.56
C SER A 169 5.33 4.78 26.77
N ALA A 170 4.63 5.61 26.00
CA ALA A 170 3.49 5.18 25.20
C ALA A 170 3.92 4.30 24.02
N LEU A 171 5.00 4.66 23.32
CA LEU A 171 5.56 3.88 22.22
C LEU A 171 6.15 2.55 22.68
N ALA A 172 6.93 2.55 23.77
CA ALA A 172 7.45 1.30 24.34
C ALA A 172 6.32 0.35 24.77
N LYS A 173 5.22 0.89 25.27
CA LYS A 173 4.04 0.11 25.66
C LYS A 173 3.29 -0.45 24.42
N ALA A 174 3.19 0.31 23.34
CA ALA A 174 2.55 -0.12 22.09
C ALA A 174 3.35 -1.24 21.38
N TYR A 175 4.67 -1.24 21.51
CA TYR A 175 5.56 -2.24 20.87
C TYR A 175 6.11 -3.30 21.84
N GLY A 176 5.44 -3.56 22.96
CA GLY A 176 5.68 -4.74 23.78
C GLY A 176 6.92 -4.72 24.66
N GLY A 177 7.32 -3.56 25.19
CA GLY A 177 8.43 -3.47 26.15
C GLY A 177 9.81 -3.70 25.55
N MET A 178 10.00 -3.36 24.28
CA MET A 178 11.31 -3.43 23.61
C MET A 178 12.32 -2.50 24.30
N HIS A 179 13.56 -2.96 24.42
CA HIS A 179 14.64 -2.19 24.98
C HIS A 179 15.07 -1.07 24.02
N VAL A 180 14.98 0.17 24.49
CA VAL A 180 15.48 1.35 23.76
C VAL A 180 16.93 1.58 24.14
N PRO A 181 17.90 1.46 23.22
CA PRO A 181 19.31 1.66 23.51
C PRO A 181 19.59 3.08 24.03
N THR A 182 20.45 3.21 25.04
CA THR A 182 20.92 4.52 25.49
C THR A 182 21.98 5.09 24.52
N PRO A 183 22.26 6.42 24.55
CA PRO A 183 23.34 7.00 23.75
C PRO A 183 24.72 6.35 24.01
N GLU A 184 25.00 5.94 25.25
CA GLU A 184 26.22 5.22 25.61
C GLU A 184 26.26 3.85 24.96
N GLN A 185 25.16 3.08 25.03
CA GLN A 185 25.04 1.77 24.37
C GLN A 185 25.16 1.85 22.85
N ILE A 186 24.60 2.91 22.23
CA ILE A 186 24.75 3.18 20.78
C ILE A 186 26.23 3.33 20.43
N LYS A 187 26.95 4.14 21.20
CA LYS A 187 28.37 4.41 20.98
C LYS A 187 29.25 3.18 21.25
N GLU A 188 29.01 2.46 22.35
CA GLU A 188 29.74 1.24 22.70
C GLU A 188 29.53 0.11 21.69
N ALA A 189 28.33 0.02 21.09
CA ALA A 189 28.02 -0.94 20.05
C ALA A 189 28.57 -0.55 18.65
N GLY A 190 29.26 0.59 18.52
CA GLY A 190 29.75 1.07 17.22
C GLY A 190 28.67 1.51 16.25
N LEU A 191 27.46 1.82 16.76
CA LEU A 191 26.33 2.23 15.94
C LEU A 191 26.39 3.73 15.63
N LEU A 192 25.71 4.13 14.53
CA LEU A 192 25.63 5.51 14.11
C LEU A 192 24.36 6.17 14.65
N SER A 193 24.45 7.42 15.04
CA SER A 193 23.29 8.24 15.44
C SER A 193 22.80 9.04 14.22
N PHE A 194 21.50 8.98 13.96
CA PHE A 194 20.84 9.75 12.89
C PHE A 194 21.06 11.27 13.08
N GLN A 195 20.91 11.75 14.31
CA GLN A 195 21.10 13.18 14.60
C GLN A 195 22.56 13.61 14.49
N ASP A 196 23.51 12.76 14.87
CA ASP A 196 24.93 13.08 14.72
C ASP A 196 25.30 13.22 13.24
N LEU A 197 24.78 12.36 12.36
CA LEU A 197 24.99 12.48 10.91
C LEU A 197 24.43 13.80 10.37
N ILE A 198 23.26 14.23 10.84
CA ILE A 198 22.68 15.53 10.42
C ILE A 198 23.50 16.72 10.95
N HIS A 199 23.94 16.69 12.20
CA HIS A 199 24.61 17.82 12.82
C HIS A 199 26.07 17.96 12.39
N LYS A 200 26.77 16.85 12.22
CA LYS A 200 28.21 16.81 11.91
C LYS A 200 28.51 17.23 10.47
N TYR A 201 27.63 16.89 9.51
CA TYR A 201 27.94 17.06 8.09
C TYR A 201 27.18 18.25 7.48
N PRO A 202 27.80 18.99 6.54
CA PRO A 202 27.15 20.11 5.82
C PRO A 202 26.12 19.58 4.82
N PRO A 203 25.17 20.41 4.33
CA PRO A 203 24.18 20.02 3.32
C PRO A 203 24.79 20.04 1.90
N LYS A 204 25.82 19.26 1.68
CA LYS A 204 26.59 19.18 0.43
C LYS A 204 26.86 17.71 0.05
N PRO A 205 25.81 16.96 -0.31
CA PRO A 205 25.99 15.58 -0.75
C PRO A 205 26.82 15.50 -2.03
N PRO A 206 27.54 14.41 -2.27
CA PRO A 206 28.23 14.20 -3.54
C PRO A 206 27.25 14.25 -4.71
N GLN A 207 27.71 14.75 -5.83
CA GLN A 207 26.98 14.72 -7.09
C GLN A 207 26.96 13.28 -7.61
N VAL A 208 25.76 12.73 -7.83
CA VAL A 208 25.56 11.37 -8.36
C VAL A 208 24.67 11.46 -9.59
N THR A 209 25.15 10.94 -10.71
CA THR A 209 24.33 10.80 -11.92
C THR A 209 23.39 9.61 -11.76
N ILE A 210 22.09 9.85 -11.82
CA ILE A 210 21.04 8.84 -11.73
C ILE A 210 20.34 8.75 -13.09
N ASP A 211 20.30 7.56 -13.67
CA ASP A 211 19.48 7.26 -14.85
C ASP A 211 18.06 6.90 -14.38
N PRO A 212 17.04 7.76 -14.61
CA PRO A 212 15.70 7.51 -14.07
C PRO A 212 15.06 6.22 -14.57
N ILE A 213 15.44 5.73 -15.73
CA ILE A 213 14.86 4.55 -16.38
C ILE A 213 15.51 3.27 -15.88
N LYS A 214 16.84 3.29 -15.65
CA LYS A 214 17.62 2.09 -15.33
C LYS A 214 17.93 1.92 -13.85
N ASP A 215 18.17 3.03 -13.14
CA ASP A 215 18.55 2.97 -11.74
C ASP A 215 17.34 2.63 -10.87
N ILE A 216 17.52 1.63 -10.03
CA ILE A 216 16.48 1.17 -9.11
C ILE A 216 16.32 2.19 -7.98
N ALA A 217 15.11 2.68 -7.77
CA ALA A 217 14.79 3.53 -6.64
C ALA A 217 14.40 2.72 -5.41
N VAL A 218 13.48 1.77 -5.57
CA VAL A 218 12.89 1.06 -4.44
C VAL A 218 12.75 -0.43 -4.73
N LEU A 219 13.01 -1.23 -3.71
CA LEU A 219 12.77 -2.66 -3.65
C LEU A 219 11.70 -2.96 -2.59
N PRO A 220 10.42 -2.68 -2.84
CA PRO A 220 9.33 -3.01 -1.93
C PRO A 220 9.04 -4.50 -1.99
N TYR A 221 8.89 -5.14 -0.81
CA TYR A 221 8.58 -6.56 -0.72
C TYR A 221 7.08 -6.80 -0.74
N THR A 222 6.66 -7.78 -1.55
CA THR A 222 5.26 -8.22 -1.59
C THR A 222 5.09 -9.48 -0.75
N GLY A 223 4.00 -9.56 -0.02
CA GLY A 223 3.60 -10.80 0.63
C GLY A 223 3.23 -11.84 -0.42
N GLY A 224 4.21 -12.54 -0.93
CA GLY A 224 3.99 -13.65 -1.86
C GLY A 224 3.10 -14.72 -1.21
N THR A 225 2.23 -15.30 -1.99
CA THR A 225 1.19 -16.22 -1.54
C THR A 225 1.61 -17.68 -1.58
N THR A 226 2.76 -17.94 -2.20
CA THR A 226 3.31 -19.27 -2.44
C THR A 226 4.73 -19.45 -1.88
N GLY A 227 5.27 -18.45 -1.15
CA GLY A 227 6.64 -18.52 -0.64
C GLY A 227 7.06 -17.29 0.17
N LEU A 228 8.36 -17.14 0.36
CA LEU A 228 8.95 -15.96 0.99
C LEU A 228 8.63 -14.68 0.18
N PRO A 229 8.50 -13.52 0.83
CA PRO A 229 8.26 -12.25 0.15
C PRO A 229 9.29 -11.98 -0.95
N LYS A 230 8.83 -11.41 -2.08
CA LYS A 230 9.66 -11.05 -3.23
C LYS A 230 9.71 -9.53 -3.38
N ALA A 231 10.86 -8.97 -3.76
CA ALA A 231 10.97 -7.55 -4.04
C ALA A 231 10.62 -7.23 -5.49
N ALA A 232 9.72 -6.29 -5.72
CA ALA A 232 9.51 -5.70 -7.04
C ALA A 232 10.61 -4.66 -7.34
N ILE A 233 11.11 -4.64 -8.56
CA ILE A 233 12.11 -3.65 -9.01
C ILE A 233 11.37 -2.42 -9.52
N LEU A 234 11.43 -1.32 -8.77
CA LEU A 234 10.85 -0.04 -9.15
C LEU A 234 11.95 0.99 -9.41
N THR A 235 11.99 1.54 -10.63
CA THR A 235 12.93 2.59 -11.03
C THR A 235 12.43 3.97 -10.60
N HIS A 236 13.30 4.98 -10.67
CA HIS A 236 12.90 6.36 -10.46
C HIS A 236 11.79 6.77 -11.44
N ARG A 237 11.86 6.28 -12.69
CA ARG A 237 10.84 6.52 -13.72
C ARG A 237 9.48 5.97 -13.34
N ASN A 238 9.40 4.75 -12.79
CA ASN A 238 8.14 4.17 -12.33
C ASN A 238 7.48 5.03 -11.24
N MET A 239 8.28 5.50 -10.27
CA MET A 239 7.81 6.33 -9.15
C MET A 239 7.25 7.67 -9.63
N ILE A 240 7.99 8.37 -10.51
CA ILE A 240 7.58 9.68 -11.06
C ILE A 240 6.39 9.52 -12.00
N ALA A 241 6.35 8.42 -12.78
CA ALA A 241 5.23 8.12 -13.65
C ALA A 241 3.93 8.02 -12.86
N LEU A 242 3.92 7.20 -11.80
CA LEU A 242 2.72 7.08 -10.99
C LEU A 242 2.31 8.40 -10.33
N GLN A 243 3.27 9.14 -9.79
CA GLN A 243 2.99 10.46 -9.21
C GLN A 243 2.32 11.39 -10.23
N ALA A 244 2.83 11.45 -11.47
CA ALA A 244 2.26 12.27 -12.53
C ALA A 244 0.86 11.78 -12.96
N GLN A 245 0.67 10.46 -13.05
CA GLN A 245 -0.61 9.83 -13.38
C GLN A 245 -1.70 10.16 -12.34
N VAL A 246 -1.38 10.00 -11.05
CA VAL A 246 -2.33 10.24 -9.95
C VAL A 246 -2.72 11.72 -9.88
N LEU A 247 -1.75 12.63 -9.95
CA LEU A 247 -2.05 14.07 -9.91
C LEU A 247 -2.80 14.56 -11.15
N SER A 248 -2.55 13.95 -12.31
CA SER A 248 -3.29 14.25 -13.53
C SER A 248 -4.73 13.74 -13.47
N PHE A 249 -4.96 12.54 -12.91
CA PHE A 249 -6.28 11.92 -12.88
C PHE A 249 -7.27 12.61 -11.93
N TRP A 250 -6.78 13.21 -10.84
CA TRP A 250 -7.59 13.96 -9.89
C TRP A 250 -7.19 15.44 -9.86
N PRO A 251 -7.60 16.25 -10.86
CA PRO A 251 -7.22 17.66 -10.96
C PRO A 251 -7.99 18.56 -9.96
N LEU A 252 -8.05 18.15 -8.70
CA LEU A 252 -8.83 18.80 -7.64
C LEU A 252 -8.00 19.74 -6.77
N PHE A 253 -6.69 19.60 -6.87
CA PHE A 253 -5.77 20.18 -5.91
C PHE A 253 -5.15 21.47 -6.42
N GLU A 254 -4.90 22.37 -5.48
CA GLU A 254 -4.15 23.60 -5.73
C GLU A 254 -2.72 23.42 -5.22
N GLU A 255 -1.75 23.60 -6.11
CA GLU A 255 -0.34 23.47 -5.75
C GLU A 255 0.04 24.35 -4.55
N GLY A 256 0.77 23.78 -3.60
CA GLY A 256 1.29 24.46 -2.43
C GLY A 256 0.27 24.79 -1.34
N LYS A 257 -1.00 24.37 -1.49
CA LYS A 257 -2.08 24.72 -0.54
C LYS A 257 -2.69 23.54 0.20
N GLU A 258 -2.41 22.32 -0.24
CA GLU A 258 -3.10 21.13 0.25
C GLU A 258 -2.51 20.56 1.53
N VAL A 259 -3.31 19.78 2.24
CA VAL A 259 -2.90 19.07 3.44
C VAL A 259 -3.38 17.62 3.35
N SER A 260 -2.44 16.67 3.41
CA SER A 260 -2.71 15.24 3.33
C SER A 260 -2.49 14.56 4.68
N MET A 261 -3.44 13.69 5.08
CA MET A 261 -3.27 12.85 6.26
C MET A 261 -2.37 11.65 5.91
N ALA A 262 -1.22 11.55 6.55
CA ALA A 262 -0.18 10.57 6.25
C ALA A 262 -0.04 9.54 7.38
N PHE A 263 -1.09 8.75 7.61
CA PHE A 263 -1.12 7.65 8.56
C PHE A 263 -0.96 6.27 7.89
N LEU A 264 -1.23 6.17 6.57
CA LEU A 264 -0.93 4.94 5.84
C LEU A 264 0.57 4.66 5.89
N PRO A 265 0.98 3.40 6.14
CA PRO A 265 2.38 3.06 6.34
C PRO A 265 3.26 3.40 5.15
N PHE A 266 4.36 4.11 5.37
CA PHE A 266 5.34 4.45 4.32
C PHE A 266 6.21 3.25 3.91
N PHE A 267 6.24 2.18 4.68
CA PHE A 267 6.87 0.94 4.22
C PHE A 267 6.07 0.23 3.13
N HIS A 268 4.78 0.57 2.99
CA HIS A 268 3.93 0.07 1.93
C HIS A 268 3.88 1.07 0.76
N ILE A 269 3.89 0.55 -0.48
CA ILE A 269 4.00 1.37 -1.70
C ILE A 269 2.86 2.40 -1.84
N TYR A 270 1.65 2.10 -1.33
CA TYR A 270 0.52 3.04 -1.33
C TYR A 270 0.84 4.29 -0.50
N GLY A 271 1.28 4.11 0.75
CA GLY A 271 1.71 5.23 1.60
C GLY A 271 2.91 5.98 1.04
N GLN A 272 3.83 5.24 0.42
CA GLN A 272 5.09 5.78 -0.08
C GLN A 272 4.92 6.67 -1.31
N VAL A 273 4.15 6.23 -2.31
CA VAL A 273 4.03 6.97 -3.58
C VAL A 273 2.79 7.84 -3.61
N VAL A 274 1.62 7.29 -3.29
CA VAL A 274 0.37 8.07 -3.38
C VAL A 274 0.28 9.13 -2.30
N VAL A 275 0.67 8.80 -1.04
CA VAL A 275 0.55 9.76 0.06
C VAL A 275 1.80 10.63 0.16
N MET A 276 2.99 10.02 0.30
CA MET A 276 4.23 10.75 0.56
C MET A 276 4.73 11.47 -0.70
N LEU A 277 5.06 10.73 -1.78
CA LEU A 277 5.68 11.34 -2.96
C LEU A 277 4.72 12.27 -3.70
N SER A 278 3.47 11.84 -3.97
CA SER A 278 2.49 12.68 -4.68
C SER A 278 2.07 13.90 -3.85
N GLY A 279 1.93 13.74 -2.53
CA GLY A 279 1.66 14.88 -1.64
C GLY A 279 2.78 15.91 -1.67
N LEU A 280 4.04 15.48 -1.56
CA LEU A 280 5.19 16.40 -1.65
C LEU A 280 5.30 17.01 -3.05
N ALA A 281 5.03 16.26 -4.11
CA ALA A 281 5.07 16.76 -5.49
C ALA A 281 4.07 17.89 -5.73
N LEU A 282 2.94 17.84 -5.05
CA LEU A 282 1.92 18.90 -5.08
C LEU A 282 2.27 20.12 -4.21
N GLY A 283 3.37 20.12 -3.48
CA GLY A 283 3.71 21.15 -2.51
C GLY A 283 2.85 21.10 -1.24
N SER A 284 2.19 19.97 -0.96
CA SER A 284 1.29 19.77 0.19
C SER A 284 2.04 19.65 1.51
N ALA A 285 1.33 19.92 2.61
CA ALA A 285 1.78 19.55 3.94
C ALA A 285 1.33 18.11 4.27
N LEU A 286 2.27 17.25 4.64
CA LEU A 286 1.99 15.90 5.14
C LEU A 286 1.84 15.91 6.65
N VAL A 287 0.68 15.56 7.19
CA VAL A 287 0.46 15.36 8.62
C VAL A 287 0.78 13.91 8.96
N LEU A 288 1.93 13.68 9.58
CA LEU A 288 2.43 12.34 9.87
C LEU A 288 1.90 11.81 11.20
N PHE A 289 1.53 10.54 11.19
CA PHE A 289 1.14 9.77 12.37
C PHE A 289 1.99 8.50 12.45
N THR A 290 2.65 8.32 13.56
CA THR A 290 3.47 7.11 13.81
C THR A 290 2.60 5.87 13.98
N THR A 291 1.50 6.03 14.69
CA THR A 291 0.46 5.02 14.89
C THR A 291 -0.88 5.60 14.47
N PRO A 292 -1.78 4.80 13.87
CA PRO A 292 -3.10 5.28 13.45
C PRO A 292 -4.06 5.43 14.64
N ASP A 293 -3.82 6.42 15.50
CA ASP A 293 -4.79 6.83 16.52
C ASP A 293 -5.94 7.58 15.84
N ILE A 294 -7.11 6.98 15.84
CA ILE A 294 -8.28 7.49 15.12
C ILE A 294 -8.72 8.85 15.66
N ASP A 295 -8.72 9.04 16.97
CA ASP A 295 -9.12 10.31 17.60
C ASP A 295 -8.16 11.45 17.20
N GLU A 296 -6.86 11.15 17.20
CA GLU A 296 -5.86 12.12 16.79
C GLU A 296 -5.98 12.45 15.30
N ILE A 297 -6.22 11.45 14.44
CA ILE A 297 -6.44 11.64 13.00
C ILE A 297 -7.66 12.52 12.75
N LEU A 298 -8.84 12.20 13.33
CA LEU A 298 -10.06 12.97 13.16
C LEU A 298 -9.88 14.42 13.66
N SER A 299 -9.24 14.60 14.81
CA SER A 299 -8.92 15.93 15.33
C SER A 299 -7.96 16.71 14.41
N ALA A 300 -7.00 16.04 13.79
CA ALA A 300 -6.04 16.66 12.88
C ALA A 300 -6.67 17.06 11.54
N ILE A 301 -7.63 16.28 11.02
CA ILE A 301 -8.39 16.64 9.80
C ILE A 301 -9.01 18.03 9.97
N GLU A 302 -9.65 18.29 11.11
CA GLU A 302 -10.23 19.60 11.39
C GLU A 302 -9.18 20.68 11.67
N ARG A 303 -8.20 20.38 12.53
CA ARG A 303 -7.16 21.32 12.97
C ARG A 303 -6.33 21.83 11.81
N TYR A 304 -5.95 20.97 10.88
CA TYR A 304 -5.09 21.31 9.76
C TYR A 304 -5.87 21.54 8.46
N ARG A 305 -7.21 21.42 8.50
CA ARG A 305 -8.09 21.59 7.33
C ARG A 305 -7.66 20.68 6.19
N ALA A 306 -7.57 19.38 6.48
CA ALA A 306 -7.15 18.39 5.49
C ALA A 306 -7.98 18.46 4.21
N SER A 307 -7.31 18.29 3.08
CA SER A 307 -7.92 18.25 1.75
C SER A 307 -7.97 16.86 1.15
N ALA A 308 -7.10 15.95 1.61
CA ALA A 308 -7.04 14.55 1.15
C ALA A 308 -6.98 13.56 2.32
N PHE A 309 -7.75 12.48 2.19
CA PHE A 309 -7.79 11.37 3.14
C PHE A 309 -7.71 10.04 2.38
N TYR A 310 -6.70 9.27 2.70
CA TYR A 310 -6.44 7.97 2.09
C TYR A 310 -6.63 6.88 3.13
N GLY A 311 -7.51 5.93 2.88
CA GLY A 311 -7.82 4.86 3.82
C GLY A 311 -7.81 3.48 3.19
N VAL A 312 -8.15 2.52 4.03
CA VAL A 312 -8.35 1.11 3.68
C VAL A 312 -9.75 0.67 4.14
N PRO A 313 -10.34 -0.41 3.60
CA PRO A 313 -11.71 -0.81 3.93
C PRO A 313 -11.97 -0.94 5.43
N THR A 314 -11.09 -1.58 6.18
CA THR A 314 -11.23 -1.76 7.64
C THR A 314 -11.34 -0.44 8.41
N LEU A 315 -10.71 0.62 7.92
CA LEU A 315 -10.82 1.94 8.51
C LEU A 315 -12.21 2.55 8.26
N PHE A 316 -12.72 2.45 7.02
CA PHE A 316 -14.05 2.96 6.69
C PHE A 316 -15.15 2.15 7.37
N GLU A 317 -14.97 0.81 7.48
CA GLU A 317 -15.85 -0.06 8.28
C GLU A 317 -15.92 0.39 9.73
N TYR A 318 -14.81 0.76 10.34
CA TYR A 318 -14.80 1.31 11.69
C TYR A 318 -15.43 2.70 11.77
N LEU A 319 -15.03 3.60 10.87
CA LEU A 319 -15.48 5.00 10.90
C LEU A 319 -16.98 5.17 10.61
N LYS A 320 -17.59 4.29 9.80
CA LYS A 320 -19.05 4.38 9.51
C LYS A 320 -19.92 4.28 10.76
N GLU A 321 -19.41 3.65 11.83
CA GLU A 321 -20.14 3.47 13.09
C GLU A 321 -19.56 4.30 14.24
N TYR A 322 -18.32 4.78 14.12
CA TYR A 322 -17.64 5.48 15.19
C TYR A 322 -18.24 6.87 15.44
N GLU A 323 -18.70 7.12 16.70
CA GLU A 323 -19.45 8.33 17.07
C GLU A 323 -18.74 9.66 16.73
N LYS A 324 -17.39 9.69 16.83
CA LYS A 324 -16.63 10.92 16.58
C LYS A 324 -16.45 11.23 15.10
N THR A 325 -16.87 10.36 14.19
CA THR A 325 -16.85 10.61 12.74
C THR A 325 -17.66 11.86 12.39
N ASP A 326 -18.74 12.13 13.12
CA ASP A 326 -19.60 13.30 12.90
C ASP A 326 -18.96 14.64 13.31
N ARG A 327 -17.82 14.61 14.01
CA ARG A 327 -17.07 15.81 14.39
C ARG A 327 -16.26 16.39 13.22
N VAL A 328 -16.14 15.65 12.12
CA VAL A 328 -15.37 16.05 10.94
C VAL A 328 -16.29 16.54 9.83
N ASN A 329 -15.97 17.69 9.26
CA ASN A 329 -16.64 18.15 8.05
C ASN A 329 -16.05 17.45 6.81
N TRP A 330 -16.49 16.22 6.55
CA TRP A 330 -16.02 15.39 5.44
C TRP A 330 -16.26 16.01 4.07
N LYS A 331 -17.30 16.82 3.92
CA LYS A 331 -17.61 17.54 2.65
C LYS A 331 -16.55 18.58 2.27
N ARG A 332 -15.70 18.98 3.22
CA ARG A 332 -14.59 19.90 2.95
C ARG A 332 -13.41 19.21 2.27
N LEU A 333 -13.25 17.91 2.46
CA LEU A 333 -12.18 17.17 1.82
C LEU A 333 -12.43 17.09 0.32
N LYS A 334 -11.42 17.42 -0.45
CA LYS A 334 -11.46 17.36 -1.92
C LYS A 334 -11.37 15.94 -2.43
N LEU A 335 -10.70 15.06 -1.69
CA LEU A 335 -10.46 13.68 -2.07
C LEU A 335 -10.50 12.75 -0.86
N ILE A 336 -11.33 11.71 -0.93
CA ILE A 336 -11.38 10.60 0.01
C ILE A 336 -11.25 9.31 -0.81
N VAL A 337 -10.17 8.55 -0.58
CA VAL A 337 -9.87 7.34 -1.35
C VAL A 337 -9.78 6.14 -0.44
N CYS A 338 -10.40 5.05 -0.84
CA CYS A 338 -10.20 3.72 -0.30
C CYS A 338 -9.40 2.88 -1.28
N GLY A 339 -8.34 2.25 -0.82
CA GLY A 339 -7.51 1.36 -1.63
C GLY A 339 -7.01 0.16 -0.84
N ALA A 340 -6.15 -0.62 -1.47
CA ALA A 340 -5.52 -1.83 -0.95
C ALA A 340 -6.45 -3.04 -0.85
N ASP A 341 -7.74 -2.90 -0.71
CA ASP A 341 -8.74 -3.97 -0.79
C ASP A 341 -10.07 -3.43 -1.29
N THR A 342 -11.03 -4.31 -1.56
CA THR A 342 -12.35 -3.90 -2.01
C THR A 342 -13.18 -3.42 -0.82
N LEU A 343 -13.87 -2.32 -1.01
CA LEU A 343 -14.81 -1.78 -0.05
C LEU A 343 -16.23 -2.32 -0.33
N HIS A 344 -16.94 -2.75 0.70
CA HIS A 344 -18.31 -3.23 0.56
C HIS A 344 -19.28 -2.08 0.21
N GLU A 345 -20.19 -2.31 -0.72
CA GLU A 345 -21.19 -1.30 -1.12
C GLU A 345 -22.00 -0.78 0.07
N SER A 346 -22.38 -1.68 0.98
CA SER A 346 -23.11 -1.29 2.21
C SER A 346 -22.35 -0.28 3.07
N THR A 347 -21.02 -0.35 3.08
CA THR A 347 -20.16 0.61 3.78
C THR A 347 -20.10 1.94 3.05
N ILE A 348 -19.98 1.92 1.73
CA ILE A 348 -20.04 3.14 0.91
C ILE A 348 -21.37 3.86 1.15
N GLU A 349 -22.48 3.15 1.09
CA GLU A 349 -23.81 3.73 1.31
C GLU A 349 -24.03 4.27 2.73
N ALA A 350 -23.56 3.53 3.75
CA ALA A 350 -23.62 4.00 5.13
C ALA A 350 -22.79 5.27 5.34
N TRP A 351 -21.60 5.30 4.75
CA TRP A 351 -20.72 6.46 4.76
C TRP A 351 -21.34 7.68 4.08
N GLU A 352 -21.85 7.51 2.85
CA GLU A 352 -22.51 8.58 2.09
C GLU A 352 -23.71 9.16 2.84
N ARG A 353 -24.57 8.30 3.38
CA ARG A 353 -25.73 8.74 4.19
C ARG A 353 -25.32 9.53 5.42
N ARG A 354 -24.25 9.09 6.10
CA ARG A 354 -23.80 9.70 7.35
C ARG A 354 -23.04 11.00 7.14
N THR A 355 -22.09 11.01 6.22
CA THR A 355 -21.15 12.12 6.05
C THR A 355 -21.52 13.07 4.91
N GLY A 356 -22.32 12.60 3.97
CA GLY A 356 -22.64 13.30 2.73
C GLY A 356 -21.44 13.51 1.80
N SER A 357 -20.37 12.70 1.98
CA SER A 357 -19.18 12.68 1.12
C SER A 357 -19.04 11.33 0.43
N ILE A 358 -18.30 11.30 -0.69
CA ILE A 358 -18.11 10.12 -1.53
C ILE A 358 -16.73 9.52 -1.22
N ILE A 359 -16.68 8.19 -1.13
CA ILE A 359 -15.42 7.44 -1.14
C ILE A 359 -15.15 7.00 -2.57
N LEU A 360 -13.97 7.32 -3.08
CA LEU A 360 -13.47 6.84 -4.36
C LEU A 360 -12.64 5.57 -4.14
N GLU A 361 -12.82 4.58 -5.00
CA GLU A 361 -11.99 3.37 -4.93
C GLU A 361 -10.76 3.49 -5.82
N GLY A 362 -9.65 2.91 -5.38
CA GLY A 362 -8.42 2.76 -6.14
C GLY A 362 -7.90 1.33 -6.06
N TYR A 363 -7.49 0.79 -7.20
CA TYR A 363 -6.93 -0.54 -7.33
C TYR A 363 -5.50 -0.48 -7.82
N GLY A 364 -4.68 -1.38 -7.31
CA GLY A 364 -3.32 -1.59 -7.74
C GLY A 364 -2.57 -2.55 -6.83
N MET A 365 -1.31 -2.70 -7.10
CA MET A 365 -0.43 -3.64 -6.41
C MET A 365 1.00 -3.07 -6.38
N THR A 366 1.88 -3.73 -5.65
CA THR A 366 3.28 -3.29 -5.57
C THR A 366 3.94 -3.24 -6.96
N GLU A 367 3.61 -4.20 -7.79
CA GLU A 367 4.10 -4.36 -9.16
C GLU A 367 3.61 -3.26 -10.13
N THR A 368 2.56 -2.51 -9.74
CA THR A 368 2.07 -1.32 -10.46
C THR A 368 2.48 -0.01 -9.78
N THR A 369 3.49 -0.02 -8.93
CA THR A 369 3.95 1.14 -8.15
C THR A 369 2.82 1.77 -7.31
N ALA A 370 1.82 1.04 -6.91
CA ALA A 370 0.63 1.27 -6.09
C ALA A 370 -0.71 1.30 -6.85
N VAL A 371 -0.87 2.11 -7.90
CA VAL A 371 -2.18 2.31 -8.55
C VAL A 371 -2.14 2.00 -10.04
N SER A 372 -3.17 1.34 -10.55
CA SER A 372 -3.41 1.15 -11.98
C SER A 372 -4.81 1.61 -12.41
N HIS A 373 -5.77 1.53 -11.50
CA HIS A 373 -7.15 1.97 -11.73
C HIS A 373 -7.63 2.84 -10.57
N ALA A 374 -8.52 3.77 -10.87
CA ALA A 374 -9.18 4.56 -9.85
C ALA A 374 -10.56 5.05 -10.32
N SER A 375 -11.43 5.34 -9.36
CA SER A 375 -12.74 5.92 -9.64
C SER A 375 -12.61 7.39 -10.05
N PRO A 376 -13.20 7.81 -11.19
CA PRO A 376 -13.28 9.22 -11.56
C PRO A 376 -14.20 9.97 -10.60
N VAL A 377 -13.79 11.18 -10.19
CA VAL A 377 -14.47 11.95 -9.13
C VAL A 377 -15.94 12.26 -9.45
N HIS A 378 -16.23 12.61 -10.70
CA HIS A 378 -17.56 13.06 -11.12
C HIS A 378 -18.47 11.93 -11.57
N ARG A 379 -17.94 10.71 -11.70
CA ARG A 379 -18.71 9.53 -12.15
C ARG A 379 -18.18 8.23 -11.51
N PRO A 380 -18.12 8.13 -10.19
CA PRO A 380 -17.76 6.87 -9.54
C PRO A 380 -18.87 5.84 -9.79
N LYS A 381 -18.49 4.58 -9.99
CA LYS A 381 -19.44 3.47 -10.20
C LYS A 381 -19.30 2.48 -9.05
N LYS A 382 -20.37 2.30 -8.29
CA LYS A 382 -20.40 1.35 -7.16
C LYS A 382 -20.14 -0.07 -7.65
N GLY A 383 -19.45 -0.86 -6.85
CA GLY A 383 -19.04 -2.23 -7.20
C GLY A 383 -17.93 -2.32 -8.25
N SER A 384 -17.37 -1.17 -8.68
CA SER A 384 -16.23 -1.09 -9.57
C SER A 384 -15.04 -0.45 -8.87
N PHE A 385 -13.84 -0.99 -9.07
CA PHE A 385 -12.62 -0.34 -8.61
C PHE A 385 -12.12 0.77 -9.55
N GLY A 386 -12.97 1.20 -10.49
CA GLY A 386 -12.72 2.33 -11.37
C GLY A 386 -12.25 1.95 -12.78
N ILE A 387 -11.56 2.87 -13.36
CA ILE A 387 -11.03 2.83 -14.74
C ILE A 387 -9.51 2.98 -14.73
N PRO A 388 -8.79 2.52 -15.77
CA PRO A 388 -7.35 2.74 -15.88
C PRO A 388 -6.99 4.23 -15.73
N ILE A 389 -5.97 4.52 -14.90
CA ILE A 389 -5.46 5.89 -14.77
C ILE A 389 -4.68 6.31 -16.02
N PRO A 390 -4.48 7.62 -16.27
CA PRO A 390 -3.80 8.13 -17.47
C PRO A 390 -2.46 7.42 -17.75
N GLY A 391 -2.27 6.98 -19.00
CA GLY A 391 -1.07 6.24 -19.43
C GLY A 391 -1.09 4.73 -19.13
N MET A 392 -2.13 4.23 -18.43
CA MET A 392 -2.31 2.79 -18.25
C MET A 392 -3.15 2.19 -19.39
N ARG A 393 -2.77 0.98 -19.80
CA ARG A 393 -3.55 0.09 -20.67
C ARG A 393 -3.93 -1.15 -19.87
N ALA A 394 -5.15 -1.60 -20.03
CA ALA A 394 -5.69 -2.76 -19.35
C ALA A 394 -6.43 -3.65 -20.35
N ALA A 395 -6.30 -4.96 -20.19
CA ALA A 395 -7.08 -5.95 -20.92
C ALA A 395 -7.34 -7.16 -20.02
N ILE A 396 -8.24 -8.02 -20.45
CA ILE A 396 -8.62 -9.22 -19.70
C ILE A 396 -8.28 -10.43 -20.56
N MET A 397 -7.52 -11.35 -19.98
CA MET A 397 -7.02 -12.54 -20.65
C MET A 397 -7.65 -13.81 -20.08
N ASP A 398 -7.79 -14.83 -20.89
CA ASP A 398 -8.33 -16.11 -20.48
C ASP A 398 -7.41 -16.81 -19.42
N HIS A 399 -7.92 -17.85 -18.79
CA HIS A 399 -7.15 -18.59 -17.78
C HIS A 399 -5.89 -19.28 -18.34
N ALA A 400 -5.86 -19.54 -19.65
CA ALA A 400 -4.74 -20.18 -20.32
C ALA A 400 -3.64 -19.17 -20.72
N GLY A 401 -3.92 -17.87 -20.61
CA GLY A 401 -2.99 -16.81 -20.98
C GLY A 401 -2.78 -16.69 -22.50
N LYS A 402 -3.79 -17.03 -23.30
CA LYS A 402 -3.68 -17.09 -24.76
C LYS A 402 -4.54 -16.06 -25.46
N ASP A 403 -5.80 -15.94 -25.06
CA ASP A 403 -6.79 -15.14 -25.77
C ASP A 403 -7.38 -14.05 -24.88
N LEU A 404 -7.74 -12.91 -25.46
CA LEU A 404 -8.45 -11.86 -24.76
C LEU A 404 -9.92 -12.25 -24.57
N MET A 405 -10.45 -12.00 -23.37
CA MET A 405 -11.85 -12.26 -23.04
C MET A 405 -12.77 -11.20 -23.64
N PRO A 406 -13.97 -11.56 -24.11
CA PRO A 406 -14.99 -10.58 -24.48
C PRO A 406 -15.34 -9.63 -23.32
N VAL A 407 -15.79 -8.41 -23.67
CA VAL A 407 -16.31 -7.44 -22.70
C VAL A 407 -17.46 -8.08 -21.90
N GLY A 408 -17.45 -7.94 -20.60
CA GLY A 408 -18.41 -8.54 -19.66
C GLY A 408 -17.97 -9.91 -19.11
N GLU A 409 -17.06 -10.61 -19.78
CA GLU A 409 -16.58 -11.91 -19.33
C GLU A 409 -15.44 -11.77 -18.30
N VAL A 410 -15.33 -12.77 -17.43
CA VAL A 410 -14.33 -12.80 -16.35
C VAL A 410 -13.04 -13.48 -16.81
N GLY A 411 -11.93 -12.81 -16.64
CA GLY A 411 -10.59 -13.35 -16.87
C GLY A 411 -9.53 -12.65 -16.04
N GLU A 412 -8.28 -12.96 -16.30
CA GLU A 412 -7.15 -12.35 -15.60
C GLU A 412 -6.87 -10.94 -16.14
N LEU A 413 -6.79 -9.98 -15.24
CA LEU A 413 -6.38 -8.61 -15.57
C LEU A 413 -4.90 -8.59 -15.97
N ILE A 414 -4.62 -8.06 -17.17
CA ILE A 414 -3.27 -7.78 -17.62
C ILE A 414 -3.08 -6.28 -17.85
N LEU A 415 -1.92 -5.77 -17.50
CA LEU A 415 -1.62 -4.35 -17.45
C LEU A 415 -0.33 -3.97 -18.17
N ASN A 416 -0.36 -2.84 -18.85
CA ASN A 416 0.83 -2.21 -19.41
C ASN A 416 0.79 -0.70 -19.13
N GLY A 417 1.93 -0.13 -18.77
CA GLY A 417 2.04 1.30 -18.45
C GLY A 417 3.39 1.68 -17.86
N PRO A 418 3.68 2.98 -17.75
CA PRO A 418 5.00 3.48 -17.33
C PRO A 418 5.33 3.23 -15.85
N ASN A 419 4.34 2.93 -15.04
CA ASN A 419 4.47 2.64 -13.60
C ASN A 419 4.54 1.13 -13.30
N ILE A 420 4.59 0.25 -14.31
CA ILE A 420 4.78 -1.18 -14.13
C ILE A 420 6.24 -1.49 -13.76
N MET A 421 6.42 -2.39 -12.80
CA MET A 421 7.74 -2.85 -12.34
C MET A 421 8.60 -3.40 -13.49
N GLN A 422 9.92 -3.41 -13.30
CA GLN A 422 10.84 -4.02 -14.26
C GLN A 422 10.93 -5.55 -14.13
N GLY A 423 10.47 -6.10 -13.01
CA GLY A 423 10.51 -7.52 -12.66
C GLY A 423 10.73 -7.73 -11.17
N TYR A 424 11.04 -8.95 -10.77
CA TYR A 424 11.36 -9.28 -9.38
C TYR A 424 12.87 -9.39 -9.17
N TRP A 425 13.35 -8.80 -8.09
CA TRP A 425 14.75 -8.79 -7.71
C TRP A 425 15.30 -10.22 -7.56
N LYS A 426 16.36 -10.55 -8.32
CA LYS A 426 17.01 -11.87 -8.33
C LYS A 426 16.05 -13.06 -8.58
N ARG A 427 14.97 -12.83 -9.29
CA ARG A 427 13.98 -13.86 -9.62
C ARG A 427 13.63 -13.80 -11.11
N PRO A 428 14.54 -14.21 -12.02
CA PRO A 428 14.28 -14.15 -13.46
C PRO A 428 13.08 -15.00 -13.88
N GLU A 429 13.00 -16.26 -13.39
CA GLU A 429 11.86 -17.15 -13.68
C GLU A 429 10.53 -16.55 -13.20
N GLY A 430 10.48 -16.06 -11.95
CA GLY A 430 9.28 -15.39 -11.43
C GLY A 430 8.96 -14.08 -12.14
N THR A 431 9.95 -13.43 -12.76
CA THR A 431 9.73 -12.28 -13.63
C THR A 431 9.10 -12.70 -14.94
N ASP A 432 9.63 -13.75 -15.57
CA ASP A 432 9.08 -14.25 -16.84
C ASP A 432 7.63 -14.75 -16.67
N GLU A 433 7.33 -15.42 -15.54
CA GLU A 433 5.96 -15.84 -15.20
C GLU A 433 4.99 -14.67 -14.95
N ALA A 434 5.51 -13.51 -14.51
CA ALA A 434 4.70 -12.35 -14.20
C ALA A 434 4.26 -11.55 -15.45
N PHE A 435 4.81 -11.85 -16.62
CA PHE A 435 4.51 -11.11 -17.84
C PHE A 435 4.05 -12.04 -18.97
N VAL A 436 3.16 -11.50 -19.80
CA VAL A 436 2.79 -12.08 -21.08
C VAL A 436 3.15 -11.11 -22.19
N GLU A 437 3.36 -11.62 -23.38
CA GLU A 437 3.56 -10.79 -24.57
C GLU A 437 2.22 -10.60 -25.29
N LEU A 438 1.85 -9.34 -25.51
CA LEU A 438 0.71 -8.97 -26.33
C LEU A 438 1.14 -7.84 -27.28
N GLU A 439 1.01 -8.06 -28.58
CA GLU A 439 1.40 -7.10 -29.62
C GLU A 439 2.89 -6.68 -29.60
N GLY A 440 3.78 -7.59 -29.21
CA GLY A 440 5.21 -7.32 -29.11
C GLY A 440 5.61 -6.49 -27.89
N GLU A 441 4.69 -6.28 -26.94
CA GLU A 441 4.93 -5.58 -25.70
C GLU A 441 4.67 -6.49 -24.50
N LYS A 442 5.41 -6.24 -23.39
CA LYS A 442 5.23 -6.96 -22.13
C LYS A 442 4.05 -6.39 -21.34
N TRP A 443 3.16 -7.27 -20.91
CA TRP A 443 2.01 -6.97 -20.07
C TRP A 443 2.10 -7.73 -18.77
N LEU A 444 1.95 -7.02 -17.64
CA LEU A 444 1.95 -7.62 -16.32
C LEU A 444 0.67 -8.43 -16.09
N CYS A 445 0.81 -9.69 -15.74
CA CYS A 445 -0.26 -10.55 -15.22
C CYS A 445 -0.49 -10.24 -13.74
N THR A 446 -1.68 -9.78 -13.37
CA THR A 446 -1.94 -9.37 -11.98
C THR A 446 -2.26 -10.54 -11.06
N GLY A 447 -2.68 -11.66 -11.61
CA GLY A 447 -3.25 -12.78 -10.85
C GLY A 447 -4.64 -12.48 -10.30
N ASP A 448 -5.26 -11.37 -10.66
CA ASP A 448 -6.59 -10.96 -10.23
C ASP A 448 -7.62 -11.20 -11.35
N LEU A 449 -8.75 -11.82 -10.99
CA LEU A 449 -9.86 -12.12 -11.90
C LEU A 449 -10.85 -10.98 -11.88
N VAL A 450 -11.08 -10.38 -13.05
CA VAL A 450 -11.91 -9.19 -13.21
C VAL A 450 -12.80 -9.30 -14.47
N SER A 451 -13.80 -8.45 -14.57
CA SER A 451 -14.48 -8.16 -15.84
C SER A 451 -14.43 -6.66 -16.14
N MET A 452 -14.54 -6.29 -17.41
CA MET A 452 -14.75 -4.90 -17.84
C MET A 452 -16.16 -4.78 -18.40
N ASP A 453 -16.91 -3.78 -17.97
CA ASP A 453 -18.24 -3.52 -18.55
C ASP A 453 -18.17 -2.70 -19.85
N GLU A 454 -19.31 -2.50 -20.51
CA GLU A 454 -19.41 -1.76 -21.77
C GLU A 454 -19.02 -0.27 -21.66
N GLU A 455 -19.04 0.27 -20.45
CA GLU A 455 -18.59 1.63 -20.17
C GLU A 455 -17.08 1.72 -19.96
N GLY A 456 -16.38 0.60 -19.72
CA GLY A 456 -14.95 0.54 -19.47
C GLY A 456 -14.58 0.58 -18.00
N TYR A 457 -15.55 0.34 -17.08
CA TYR A 457 -15.27 0.15 -15.67
C TYR A 457 -14.92 -1.30 -15.38
N PHE A 458 -13.97 -1.49 -14.45
CA PHE A 458 -13.49 -2.82 -14.08
C PHE A 458 -14.06 -3.25 -12.73
N HIS A 459 -14.46 -4.53 -12.67
CA HIS A 459 -15.10 -5.17 -11.52
C HIS A 459 -14.25 -6.34 -11.05
N PHE A 460 -13.95 -6.38 -9.76
CA PHE A 460 -13.12 -7.42 -9.14
C PHE A 460 -13.99 -8.61 -8.73
N PHE A 461 -13.53 -9.81 -9.06
CA PHE A 461 -14.20 -11.06 -8.66
C PHE A 461 -13.45 -11.82 -7.60
N ASP A 462 -12.19 -12.19 -7.87
CA ASP A 462 -11.36 -12.92 -6.91
C ASP A 462 -9.89 -12.93 -7.39
N ARG A 463 -9.03 -13.63 -6.65
CA ARG A 463 -7.69 -13.95 -7.10
C ARG A 463 -7.66 -15.30 -7.83
N LYS A 464 -6.92 -15.38 -8.93
CA LYS A 464 -6.76 -16.60 -9.75
C LYS A 464 -6.40 -17.82 -8.90
N ARG A 465 -5.56 -17.64 -7.90
CA ARG A 465 -5.10 -18.67 -6.96
C ARG A 465 -6.11 -19.05 -5.88
N ASP A 466 -7.06 -18.17 -5.56
CA ASP A 466 -8.09 -18.40 -4.54
C ASP A 466 -9.36 -18.99 -5.14
N LEU A 467 -9.35 -19.20 -6.48
CA LEU A 467 -10.42 -19.84 -7.21
C LEU A 467 -10.60 -21.29 -6.76
N ILE A 468 -11.77 -21.62 -6.25
CA ILE A 468 -12.10 -22.96 -5.75
C ILE A 468 -12.66 -23.80 -6.89
N LYS A 469 -12.02 -24.91 -7.20
CA LYS A 469 -12.52 -25.86 -8.21
C LYS A 469 -13.37 -26.93 -7.51
N HIS A 470 -14.69 -26.75 -7.54
CA HIS A 470 -15.66 -27.66 -6.92
C HIS A 470 -16.50 -28.35 -8.00
N LYS A 471 -16.42 -29.70 -8.11
CA LYS A 471 -17.17 -30.51 -9.10
C LYS A 471 -17.06 -29.98 -10.54
N GLY A 472 -15.88 -29.49 -10.93
CA GLY A 472 -15.64 -28.90 -12.25
C GLY A 472 -16.08 -27.44 -12.40
N TYR A 473 -16.81 -26.87 -11.45
CA TYR A 473 -17.18 -25.46 -11.43
C TYR A 473 -16.09 -24.61 -10.80
N SER A 474 -15.98 -23.38 -11.29
CA SER A 474 -15.15 -22.33 -10.68
C SER A 474 -16.00 -21.56 -9.68
N VAL A 475 -15.62 -21.61 -8.40
CA VAL A 475 -16.28 -20.86 -7.33
C VAL A 475 -15.34 -19.78 -6.83
N PHE A 476 -15.77 -18.55 -6.90
CA PHE A 476 -15.05 -17.42 -6.36
C PHE A 476 -15.29 -17.34 -4.85
N ALA A 477 -14.22 -17.51 -4.06
CA ALA A 477 -14.27 -17.51 -2.59
C ALA A 477 -14.91 -16.20 -2.09
N ARG A 478 -14.53 -15.09 -2.69
CA ARG A 478 -15.06 -13.77 -2.37
C ARG A 478 -16.57 -13.65 -2.57
N HIS A 479 -17.13 -14.19 -3.64
CA HIS A 479 -18.59 -14.14 -3.86
C HIS A 479 -19.36 -14.85 -2.75
N VAL A 480 -18.79 -15.92 -2.20
CA VAL A 480 -19.37 -16.61 -1.04
C VAL A 480 -19.24 -15.75 0.23
N GLU A 481 -18.09 -15.11 0.42
CA GLU A 481 -17.86 -14.17 1.54
C GLU A 481 -18.84 -12.98 1.48
N GLU A 482 -19.05 -12.39 0.30
CA GLU A 482 -20.00 -11.27 0.11
C GLU A 482 -21.44 -11.64 0.52
N VAL A 483 -21.85 -12.87 0.22
CA VAL A 483 -23.14 -13.38 0.69
C VAL A 483 -23.15 -13.58 2.21
N LEU A 484 -22.08 -14.13 2.76
CA LEU A 484 -21.96 -14.29 4.22
C LEU A 484 -22.03 -12.93 4.94
N TYR A 485 -21.38 -11.89 4.42
CA TYR A 485 -21.45 -10.53 4.99
C TYR A 485 -22.84 -9.88 4.94
N GLN A 486 -23.76 -10.38 4.12
CA GLN A 486 -25.16 -9.93 4.14
C GLN A 486 -25.95 -10.48 5.34
N HIS A 487 -25.42 -11.48 6.02
CA HIS A 487 -26.05 -12.01 7.23
C HIS A 487 -25.80 -11.07 8.42
N PRO A 488 -26.86 -10.55 9.09
CA PRO A 488 -26.74 -9.46 10.08
C PRO A 488 -25.92 -9.82 11.33
N GLN A 489 -25.65 -11.10 11.52
CA GLN A 489 -24.95 -11.61 12.70
C GLN A 489 -23.52 -12.09 12.39
N ILE A 490 -23.05 -11.92 11.15
CA ILE A 490 -21.67 -12.22 10.75
C ILE A 490 -20.84 -10.94 10.77
N LYS A 491 -19.81 -10.96 11.59
CA LYS A 491 -18.83 -9.88 11.75
C LYS A 491 -17.71 -9.99 10.74
N ALA A 492 -17.22 -11.21 10.48
CA ALA A 492 -16.17 -11.47 9.51
C ALA A 492 -16.30 -12.88 8.93
N ALA A 493 -15.91 -13.04 7.68
CA ALA A 493 -15.87 -14.33 7.00
C ALA A 493 -14.61 -14.47 6.15
N GLY A 494 -14.12 -15.71 6.02
CA GLY A 494 -13.05 -16.10 5.10
C GLY A 494 -13.37 -17.44 4.49
N VAL A 495 -13.30 -17.56 3.16
CA VAL A 495 -13.67 -18.77 2.43
C VAL A 495 -12.46 -19.34 1.70
N VAL A 496 -12.26 -20.65 1.81
CA VAL A 496 -11.16 -21.35 1.15
C VAL A 496 -11.64 -22.69 0.55
N GLY A 497 -10.94 -23.15 -0.46
CA GLY A 497 -11.09 -24.51 -0.97
C GLY A 497 -10.21 -25.48 -0.18
N VAL A 498 -10.79 -26.53 0.36
CA VAL A 498 -10.06 -27.65 0.98
C VAL A 498 -9.98 -28.77 -0.03
N PRO A 499 -8.78 -29.27 -0.37
CA PRO A 499 -8.63 -30.36 -1.34
C PRO A 499 -9.46 -31.59 -0.99
N ASP A 500 -10.17 -32.13 -1.98
CA ASP A 500 -10.97 -33.35 -1.86
C ASP A 500 -10.82 -34.23 -3.10
N ALA A 501 -10.57 -35.51 -2.89
CA ALA A 501 -10.28 -36.46 -3.98
C ALA A 501 -11.45 -36.69 -4.94
N LYS A 502 -12.69 -36.43 -4.53
CA LYS A 502 -13.90 -36.74 -5.33
C LYS A 502 -14.43 -35.49 -6.06
N VAL A 503 -14.32 -34.34 -5.43
CA VAL A 503 -14.96 -33.11 -5.94
C VAL A 503 -13.96 -32.00 -6.30
N GLY A 504 -12.66 -32.29 -6.22
CA GLY A 504 -11.57 -31.35 -6.43
C GLY A 504 -11.29 -30.52 -5.19
N SER A 505 -12.23 -29.71 -4.75
CA SER A 505 -12.18 -29.02 -3.48
C SER A 505 -13.55 -28.93 -2.83
N VAL A 506 -13.60 -28.99 -1.50
CA VAL A 506 -14.75 -28.66 -0.66
C VAL A 506 -14.67 -27.19 -0.29
N ILE A 507 -15.78 -26.47 -0.34
CA ILE A 507 -15.86 -25.05 0.04
C ILE A 507 -16.01 -25.00 1.56
N LYS A 508 -15.04 -24.38 2.24
CA LYS A 508 -15.05 -24.17 3.69
C LYS A 508 -15.12 -22.69 4.01
N ALA A 509 -16.08 -22.30 4.85
CA ALA A 509 -16.25 -20.96 5.35
C ALA A 509 -15.84 -20.88 6.83
N TYR A 510 -14.92 -19.99 7.14
CA TYR A 510 -14.60 -19.59 8.51
C TYR A 510 -15.39 -18.33 8.83
N VAL A 511 -16.12 -18.34 9.93
CA VAL A 511 -17.07 -17.28 10.28
C VAL A 511 -16.83 -16.76 11.69
N VAL A 512 -16.74 -15.45 11.82
CA VAL A 512 -16.76 -14.76 13.13
C VAL A 512 -18.13 -14.14 13.30
N LEU A 513 -18.83 -14.52 14.35
CA LEU A 513 -20.14 -13.99 14.69
C LEU A 513 -20.02 -12.71 15.52
N GLU A 514 -21.01 -11.82 15.41
CA GLU A 514 -21.20 -10.73 16.35
C GLU A 514 -21.34 -11.27 17.78
N SER A 515 -20.90 -10.50 18.77
CA SER A 515 -20.83 -10.96 20.17
C SER A 515 -22.18 -11.45 20.70
N GLU A 516 -23.27 -10.83 20.27
CA GLU A 516 -24.64 -11.14 20.69
C GLU A 516 -25.20 -12.41 20.04
N ALA A 517 -24.61 -12.87 18.95
CA ALA A 517 -25.03 -14.03 18.17
C ALA A 517 -24.27 -15.31 18.54
N ARG A 518 -23.19 -15.20 19.30
CA ARG A 518 -22.36 -16.34 19.68
C ARG A 518 -23.16 -17.37 20.49
N GLY A 519 -23.09 -18.64 20.04
CA GLY A 519 -23.82 -19.74 20.64
C GLY A 519 -25.35 -19.75 20.40
N LYS A 520 -25.86 -18.83 19.56
CA LYS A 520 -27.29 -18.75 19.21
C LYS A 520 -27.59 -19.19 17.79
N ILE A 521 -26.56 -19.33 16.96
CA ILE A 521 -26.66 -19.70 15.55
C ILE A 521 -25.83 -20.96 15.33
N SER A 522 -26.36 -21.87 14.54
CA SER A 522 -25.66 -23.08 14.14
C SER A 522 -24.96 -22.93 12.79
N GLU A 523 -24.04 -23.85 12.51
CA GLU A 523 -23.37 -23.93 11.21
C GLU A 523 -24.36 -24.22 10.08
N GLU A 524 -25.38 -25.07 10.37
CA GLU A 524 -26.45 -25.40 9.44
C GLU A 524 -27.29 -24.20 9.05
N GLU A 525 -27.55 -23.29 10.00
CA GLU A 525 -28.32 -22.04 9.73
C GLU A 525 -27.54 -21.14 8.76
N ILE A 526 -26.23 -21.03 8.90
CA ILE A 526 -25.38 -20.30 7.96
C ILE A 526 -25.37 -20.96 6.57
N VAL A 527 -25.26 -22.29 6.52
CA VAL A 527 -25.34 -23.03 5.24
C VAL A 527 -26.70 -22.83 4.57
N GLU A 528 -27.79 -22.85 5.35
CA GLU A 528 -29.15 -22.64 4.83
C GLU A 528 -29.35 -21.20 4.34
N PHE A 529 -28.76 -20.22 5.05
CA PHE A 529 -28.70 -18.85 4.55
C PHE A 529 -28.01 -18.77 3.20
N CYS A 530 -26.83 -19.39 3.08
CA CYS A 530 -26.09 -19.42 1.81
C CYS A 530 -26.90 -20.10 0.70
N ARG A 531 -27.66 -21.17 0.98
CA ARG A 531 -28.52 -21.83 -0.02
C ARG A 531 -29.59 -20.94 -0.62
N LYS A 532 -30.09 -20.00 0.16
CA LYS A 532 -31.11 -19.05 -0.30
C LYS A 532 -30.56 -17.98 -1.24
N HIS A 533 -29.26 -17.73 -1.19
CA HIS A 533 -28.62 -16.59 -1.86
C HIS A 533 -27.56 -17.03 -2.90
N LEU A 534 -27.14 -18.30 -2.90
CA LEU A 534 -26.10 -18.83 -3.79
C LEU A 534 -26.62 -19.97 -4.63
N ALA A 535 -26.07 -20.12 -5.84
CA ALA A 535 -26.25 -21.33 -6.63
C ALA A 535 -25.72 -22.55 -5.85
N HIS A 536 -26.37 -23.68 -5.97
CA HIS A 536 -26.11 -24.90 -5.22
C HIS A 536 -24.63 -25.29 -5.13
N TYR A 537 -23.88 -25.15 -6.25
CA TYR A 537 -22.46 -25.53 -6.30
C TYR A 537 -21.52 -24.53 -5.59
N LYS A 538 -22.02 -23.34 -5.19
CA LYS A 538 -21.27 -22.31 -4.46
C LYS A 538 -21.50 -22.36 -2.93
N VAL A 539 -22.45 -23.17 -2.47
CA VAL A 539 -22.81 -23.24 -1.04
C VAL A 539 -21.66 -23.90 -0.26
N PRO A 540 -21.18 -23.30 0.83
CA PRO A 540 -20.18 -23.94 1.70
C PRO A 540 -20.68 -25.29 2.22
N GLN A 541 -19.82 -26.30 2.16
CA GLN A 541 -20.11 -27.62 2.73
C GLN A 541 -19.66 -27.72 4.19
N ILE A 542 -18.71 -26.87 4.58
CA ILE A 542 -18.18 -26.80 5.92
C ILE A 542 -18.24 -25.34 6.37
N VAL A 543 -18.81 -25.12 7.55
CA VAL A 543 -18.76 -23.83 8.25
C VAL A 543 -18.00 -24.07 9.56
N GLU A 544 -17.09 -23.19 9.93
CA GLU A 544 -16.35 -23.23 11.18
C GLU A 544 -16.42 -21.87 11.87
N PHE A 545 -16.95 -21.82 13.08
CA PHE A 545 -16.96 -20.60 13.87
C PHE A 545 -15.62 -20.34 14.54
N ARG A 546 -15.15 -19.10 14.44
CA ARG A 546 -13.90 -18.62 15.03
C ARG A 546 -14.13 -17.39 15.93
N GLY A 547 -13.25 -17.18 16.88
CA GLY A 547 -13.21 -15.94 17.67
C GLY A 547 -12.68 -14.75 16.87
N GLU A 548 -11.69 -15.03 16.02
CA GLU A 548 -11.06 -14.08 15.09
C GLU A 548 -10.52 -14.82 13.86
N LEU A 549 -10.27 -14.10 12.78
CA LEU A 549 -9.62 -14.61 11.58
C LEU A 549 -8.18 -14.08 11.49
N PRO A 550 -7.24 -14.89 10.96
CA PRO A 550 -5.88 -14.43 10.70
C PRO A 550 -5.90 -13.26 9.71
N LYS A 551 -5.02 -12.29 9.94
CA LYS A 551 -4.91 -11.08 9.13
C LYS A 551 -3.50 -10.86 8.66
N THR A 552 -3.38 -10.31 7.45
CA THR A 552 -2.11 -9.80 6.93
C THR A 552 -1.67 -8.54 7.69
N ASP A 553 -0.43 -8.13 7.52
CA ASP A 553 0.16 -6.89 8.08
C ASP A 553 -0.56 -5.60 7.66
N VAL A 554 -1.36 -5.65 6.60
CA VAL A 554 -2.25 -4.56 6.16
C VAL A 554 -3.71 -4.74 6.61
N GLY A 555 -4.00 -5.71 7.49
CA GLY A 555 -5.30 -5.89 8.13
C GLY A 555 -6.33 -6.70 7.35
N LYS A 556 -5.96 -7.33 6.22
CA LYS A 556 -6.83 -8.20 5.41
C LYS A 556 -6.92 -9.61 6.01
N VAL A 557 -8.06 -10.29 5.83
CA VAL A 557 -8.18 -11.72 6.15
C VAL A 557 -7.15 -12.53 5.31
N SER A 558 -6.33 -13.31 5.99
CA SER A 558 -5.28 -14.14 5.38
C SER A 558 -5.86 -15.49 4.93
N ARG A 559 -6.42 -15.56 3.71
CA ARG A 559 -6.89 -16.84 3.16
C ARG A 559 -5.76 -17.88 3.03
N ARG A 560 -4.51 -17.42 2.92
CA ARG A 560 -3.34 -18.30 2.91
C ARG A 560 -3.26 -19.10 4.23
N GLU A 561 -3.24 -18.39 5.35
CA GLU A 561 -3.17 -19.03 6.66
C GLU A 561 -4.38 -19.93 6.92
N LEU A 562 -5.59 -19.49 6.56
CA LEU A 562 -6.80 -20.33 6.66
C LEU A 562 -6.70 -21.60 5.82
N ARG A 563 -6.03 -21.56 4.67
CA ARG A 563 -5.80 -22.73 3.82
C ARG A 563 -4.74 -23.65 4.41
N GLU A 564 -3.60 -23.10 4.85
CA GLU A 564 -2.53 -23.84 5.51
C GLU A 564 -3.06 -24.59 6.76
N GLU A 565 -3.85 -23.92 7.60
CA GLU A 565 -4.54 -24.55 8.74
C GLU A 565 -5.51 -25.68 8.31
N SER A 566 -6.25 -25.47 7.21
CA SER A 566 -7.18 -26.49 6.69
C SER A 566 -6.47 -27.73 6.16
N GLU A 567 -5.23 -27.59 5.70
CA GLU A 567 -4.38 -28.67 5.18
C GLU A 567 -3.53 -29.31 6.27
N GLY A 568 -3.63 -28.84 7.52
CA GLY A 568 -2.85 -29.35 8.65
C GLY A 568 -1.36 -29.02 8.58
N ARG A 569 -1.01 -27.92 7.94
CA ARG A 569 0.36 -27.40 7.79
C ARG A 569 0.65 -26.25 8.74
#